data_c53dd697a8bacf533d0ce8e0888da767
#
_entry.id   c53dd697a8bacf533d0ce8e0888da767
#
_cell.length_a   1.000
_cell.length_b   1.000
_cell.length_c   1.000
_cell.angle_alpha   90.00
_cell.angle_beta   90.00
_cell.angle_gamma   90.00
#
_symmetry.space_group_name_H-M   'P 1'
#
loop_
_entity.id
_entity.type
_entity.pdbx_description
1 polymer ?
#
loop_
_entity_poly.entity_id
_entity_poly.type
_entity_poly.pdbx_seq_one_letter_code
_entity_poly.pdbx_strand_id
1 'polypeptide(L)'
;NSYYAFKINRSNIKFAQEIEKFSFGAKQNLPNNENEIYVLVIGETARKHNFHLYGYSRETTPELEKIENLVPFSNAHSSATLTLQSLPQIITRADPEQMDLEFKEKTILDAFHEAGFFTAWIGSQNISTAMIKRLKSVADYTFFAKSDISSSPFYDGDVLKNIQEIINVKTSKKKLII
;
A
#
# COMPACT_ATOMS: atom_id res chain seq x y z
N ASN A 1 -20.88 -14.19 24.83
CA ASN A 1 -20.46 -13.10 23.91
C ASN A 1 -19.39 -12.18 24.51
N SER A 2 -19.43 -11.87 25.80
CA SER A 2 -18.43 -11.02 26.49
C SER A 2 -17.03 -11.67 26.54
N TYR A 3 -16.93 -12.98 26.76
CA TYR A 3 -15.66 -13.71 26.82
C TYR A 3 -14.91 -13.74 25.47
N TYR A 4 -15.63 -13.91 24.36
CA TYR A 4 -15.05 -13.88 23.01
C TYR A 4 -14.53 -12.48 22.65
N ALA A 5 -15.30 -11.45 22.95
CA ALA A 5 -14.87 -10.06 22.73
C ALA A 5 -13.60 -9.72 23.56
N PHE A 6 -13.52 -10.20 24.80
CA PHE A 6 -12.35 -9.99 25.65
C PHE A 6 -11.11 -10.76 25.14
N LYS A 7 -11.27 -11.99 24.63
CA LYS A 7 -10.19 -12.79 24.06
C LYS A 7 -9.63 -12.16 22.77
N ILE A 8 -10.51 -11.68 21.88
CA ILE A 8 -10.12 -10.97 20.65
C ILE A 8 -9.38 -9.68 21.00
N ASN A 9 -9.85 -8.93 21.99
CA ASN A 9 -9.20 -7.67 22.38
C ASN A 9 -7.80 -7.91 22.98
N ARG A 10 -7.61 -8.95 23.80
CA ARG A 10 -6.29 -9.31 24.32
C ARG A 10 -5.30 -9.77 23.25
N SER A 11 -5.76 -10.57 22.27
CA SER A 11 -4.90 -10.97 21.14
C SER A 11 -4.50 -9.77 20.29
N ASN A 12 -5.43 -8.86 20.02
CA ASN A 12 -5.12 -7.63 19.28
C ASN A 12 -4.10 -6.72 20.00
N ILE A 13 -4.20 -6.62 21.33
CA ILE A 13 -3.22 -5.87 22.14
C ILE A 13 -1.85 -6.52 22.09
N LYS A 14 -1.79 -7.86 22.22
CA LYS A 14 -0.54 -8.61 22.15
C LYS A 14 0.13 -8.45 20.80
N PHE A 15 -0.60 -8.61 19.69
CA PHE A 15 -0.09 -8.41 18.35
C PHE A 15 0.40 -6.97 18.12
N ALA A 16 -0.33 -5.97 18.59
CA ALA A 16 0.12 -4.59 18.51
C ALA A 16 1.47 -4.37 19.23
N GLN A 17 1.66 -4.98 20.40
CA GLN A 17 2.92 -4.90 21.15
C GLN A 17 4.07 -5.65 20.47
N GLU A 18 3.81 -6.77 19.79
CA GLU A 18 4.81 -7.50 19.02
C GLU A 18 5.24 -6.70 17.79
N ILE A 19 4.30 -6.13 17.03
CA ILE A 19 4.57 -5.28 15.88
C ILE A 19 5.42 -4.06 16.28
N GLU A 20 5.13 -3.40 17.41
CA GLU A 20 5.90 -2.24 17.87
C GLU A 20 7.38 -2.56 18.12
N LYS A 21 7.68 -3.77 18.58
CA LYS A 21 9.05 -4.22 18.84
C LYS A 21 9.79 -4.65 17.57
N PHE A 22 9.07 -4.90 16.47
CA PHE A 22 9.69 -5.35 15.24
C PHE A 22 10.42 -4.19 14.54
N SER A 23 11.58 -4.47 13.98
CA SER A 23 12.37 -3.56 13.14
C SER A 23 12.96 -4.35 11.98
N PHE A 24 12.92 -3.78 10.79
CA PHE A 24 13.62 -4.33 9.63
C PHE A 24 15.12 -4.09 9.68
N GLY A 25 15.60 -3.14 10.50
CA GLY A 25 16.96 -2.62 10.43
C GLY A 25 17.24 -1.93 9.10
N ALA A 26 16.18 -1.40 8.45
CA ALA A 26 16.26 -0.85 7.10
C ALA A 26 17.09 0.43 7.06
N LYS A 27 18.02 0.51 6.08
CA LYS A 27 18.92 1.65 5.89
C LYS A 27 19.05 1.95 4.41
N GLN A 28 19.27 3.21 4.06
CA GLN A 28 19.65 3.59 2.71
C GLN A 28 21.12 3.25 2.47
N ASN A 29 21.40 2.53 1.40
CA ASN A 29 22.77 2.16 1.02
C ASN A 29 23.43 3.16 0.06
N LEU A 30 22.66 4.08 -0.52
CA LEU A 30 23.13 5.06 -1.48
C LEU A 30 23.17 6.46 -0.86
N PRO A 31 24.14 7.32 -1.24
CA PRO A 31 24.20 8.68 -0.76
C PRO A 31 22.92 9.44 -1.09
N ASN A 32 22.54 10.32 -0.19
CA ASN A 32 21.27 11.10 -0.23
C ASN A 32 21.22 12.20 -1.31
N ASN A 33 22.04 12.09 -2.35
CA ASN A 33 22.27 13.18 -3.30
C ASN A 33 21.23 13.28 -4.43
N GLU A 34 20.28 12.33 -4.50
CA GLU A 34 19.26 12.30 -5.54
C GLU A 34 17.85 12.31 -4.93
N ASN A 35 17.01 13.18 -5.46
CA ASN A 35 15.59 13.21 -5.14
C ASN A 35 14.86 12.04 -5.83
N GLU A 36 14.92 10.86 -5.24
CA GLU A 36 14.22 9.69 -5.74
C GLU A 36 12.79 9.65 -5.20
N ILE A 37 11.86 9.28 -6.07
CA ILE A 37 10.45 9.07 -5.73
C ILE A 37 10.06 7.66 -6.19
N TYR A 38 9.64 6.85 -5.25
CA TYR A 38 9.09 5.52 -5.51
C TYR A 38 7.58 5.58 -5.39
N VAL A 39 6.87 5.05 -6.37
CA VAL A 39 5.41 5.00 -6.37
C VAL A 39 4.98 3.54 -6.52
N LEU A 40 4.28 3.02 -5.52
CA LEU A 40 3.67 1.70 -5.56
C LEU A 40 2.17 1.87 -5.78
N VAL A 41 1.67 1.52 -6.96
CA VAL A 41 0.24 1.56 -7.28
C VAL A 41 -0.36 0.18 -7.05
N ILE A 42 -1.26 0.08 -6.08
CA ILE A 42 -1.99 -1.17 -5.79
C ILE A 42 -3.38 -1.06 -6.43
N GLY A 43 -3.59 -1.82 -7.52
CA GLY A 43 -4.85 -1.85 -8.23
C GLY A 43 -5.91 -2.68 -7.47
N GLU A 44 -7.18 -2.31 -7.62
CA GLU A 44 -8.33 -3.04 -7.11
C GLU A 44 -9.14 -3.59 -8.28
N THR A 45 -9.55 -4.86 -8.19
CA THR A 45 -10.40 -5.54 -9.20
C THR A 45 -9.80 -5.51 -10.63
N ALA A 46 -8.48 -5.40 -10.74
CA ALA A 46 -7.74 -5.32 -12.00
C ALA A 46 -7.31 -6.72 -12.47
N ARG A 47 -8.07 -7.31 -13.38
CA ARG A 47 -7.78 -8.65 -13.91
C ARG A 47 -6.83 -8.57 -15.10
N LYS A 48 -5.68 -9.28 -15.04
CA LYS A 48 -4.67 -9.35 -16.11
C LYS A 48 -5.28 -9.59 -17.51
N HIS A 49 -6.24 -10.54 -17.63
CA HIS A 49 -6.86 -10.89 -18.91
C HIS A 49 -7.69 -9.76 -19.54
N ASN A 50 -7.92 -8.66 -18.83
CA ASN A 50 -8.62 -7.48 -19.33
C ASN A 50 -7.66 -6.33 -19.66
N PHE A 51 -6.35 -6.57 -19.64
CA PHE A 51 -5.33 -5.61 -20.06
C PHE A 51 -4.91 -5.87 -21.50
N HIS A 52 -5.02 -4.86 -22.38
CA HIS A 52 -4.55 -4.95 -23.76
C HIS A 52 -3.06 -5.29 -23.83
N LEU A 53 -2.26 -4.75 -22.94
CA LEU A 53 -0.84 -5.05 -22.75
C LEU A 53 -0.54 -6.56 -22.66
N TYR A 54 -1.50 -7.37 -22.20
CA TYR A 54 -1.40 -8.83 -22.09
C TYR A 54 -2.25 -9.59 -23.12
N GLY A 55 -2.68 -8.91 -24.20
CA GLY A 55 -3.38 -9.54 -25.31
C GLY A 55 -4.91 -9.49 -25.25
N TYR A 56 -5.49 -8.65 -24.40
CA TYR A 56 -6.93 -8.41 -24.44
C TYR A 56 -7.32 -7.65 -25.73
N SER A 57 -8.44 -8.01 -26.34
CA SER A 57 -8.85 -7.46 -27.66
C SER A 57 -9.29 -5.99 -27.64
N ARG A 58 -9.56 -5.42 -26.46
CA ARG A 58 -9.94 -4.01 -26.32
C ARG A 58 -8.74 -3.21 -25.81
N GLU A 59 -8.59 -1.98 -26.28
CA GLU A 59 -7.58 -1.02 -25.83
C GLU A 59 -7.89 -0.52 -24.41
N THR A 60 -7.55 -1.31 -23.41
CA THR A 60 -7.78 -0.98 -21.99
C THR A 60 -6.55 -0.36 -21.30
N THR A 61 -5.38 -0.43 -21.92
CA THR A 61 -4.11 0.04 -21.35
C THR A 61 -3.30 0.90 -22.32
N PRO A 62 -3.90 1.81 -23.12
CA PRO A 62 -3.19 2.53 -24.19
C PRO A 62 -2.09 3.45 -23.66
N GLU A 63 -2.24 4.01 -22.47
CA GLU A 63 -1.22 4.90 -21.88
C GLU A 63 -0.06 4.12 -21.26
N LEU A 64 -0.30 2.93 -20.70
CA LEU A 64 0.78 2.08 -20.19
C LEU A 64 1.70 1.62 -21.33
N GLU A 65 1.14 1.30 -22.49
CA GLU A 65 1.88 0.80 -23.66
C GLU A 65 2.81 1.86 -24.30
N LYS A 66 2.58 3.14 -23.99
CA LYS A 66 3.44 4.25 -24.44
C LYS A 66 4.66 4.48 -23.53
N ILE A 67 4.73 3.81 -22.37
CA ILE A 67 5.83 3.99 -21.43
C ILE A 67 7.05 3.22 -21.92
N GLU A 68 8.10 3.97 -22.33
CA GLU A 68 9.30 3.38 -22.95
C GLU A 68 10.05 2.36 -22.08
N ASN A 69 10.07 2.56 -20.78
CA ASN A 69 10.79 1.70 -19.83
C ASN A 69 9.85 0.74 -19.07
N LEU A 70 8.67 0.46 -19.61
CA LEU A 70 7.73 -0.46 -18.99
C LEU A 70 8.27 -1.90 -19.00
N VAL A 71 8.26 -2.55 -17.85
CA VAL A 71 8.61 -3.97 -17.71
C VAL A 71 7.36 -4.76 -17.30
N PRO A 72 6.62 -5.39 -18.24
CA PRO A 72 5.43 -6.15 -17.93
C PRO A 72 5.79 -7.54 -17.37
N PHE A 73 5.21 -7.88 -16.22
CA PHE A 73 5.37 -9.21 -15.61
C PHE A 73 4.26 -10.15 -16.10
N SER A 74 4.60 -11.10 -16.94
CA SER A 74 3.64 -12.05 -17.52
C SER A 74 3.19 -13.15 -16.55
N ASN A 75 3.97 -13.43 -15.51
CA ASN A 75 3.73 -14.53 -14.56
C ASN A 75 3.54 -14.01 -13.11
N ALA A 76 2.88 -12.88 -12.95
CA ALA A 76 2.49 -12.37 -11.64
C ALA A 76 1.08 -12.86 -11.27
N HIS A 77 0.93 -13.36 -10.05
CA HIS A 77 -0.33 -13.88 -9.52
C HIS A 77 -0.64 -13.22 -8.18
N SER A 78 -1.91 -12.93 -7.95
CA SER A 78 -2.37 -12.56 -6.61
C SER A 78 -2.39 -13.80 -5.72
N SER A 79 -1.92 -13.67 -4.51
CA SER A 79 -1.91 -14.74 -3.51
C SER A 79 -3.30 -15.03 -2.93
N ALA A 80 -4.26 -14.12 -3.12
CA ALA A 80 -5.65 -14.28 -2.67
C ALA A 80 -6.62 -13.58 -3.62
N THR A 81 -7.90 -13.94 -3.54
CA THR A 81 -9.00 -13.41 -4.37
C THR A 81 -9.74 -12.23 -3.74
N LEU A 82 -9.53 -11.97 -2.46
CA LEU A 82 -10.18 -10.89 -1.71
C LEU A 82 -9.14 -9.86 -1.24
N THR A 83 -9.48 -8.58 -1.34
CA THR A 83 -8.62 -7.46 -0.94
C THR A 83 -8.14 -7.59 0.51
N LEU A 84 -9.02 -7.96 1.43
CA LEU A 84 -8.67 -8.15 2.85
C LEU A 84 -7.62 -9.24 3.11
N GLN A 85 -7.46 -10.17 2.19
CA GLN A 85 -6.48 -11.25 2.26
C GLN A 85 -5.23 -10.93 1.43
N SER A 86 -5.37 -10.31 0.25
CA SER A 86 -4.26 -10.04 -0.65
C SER A 86 -3.45 -8.81 -0.24
N LEU A 87 -4.09 -7.74 0.24
CA LEU A 87 -3.41 -6.51 0.60
C LEU A 87 -2.34 -6.70 1.70
N PRO A 88 -2.60 -7.42 2.80
CA PRO A 88 -1.56 -7.74 3.77
C PRO A 88 -0.33 -8.42 3.15
N GLN A 89 -0.54 -9.37 2.24
CA GLN A 89 0.53 -10.10 1.59
C GLN A 89 1.31 -9.26 0.56
N ILE A 90 0.71 -8.18 0.03
CA ILE A 90 1.40 -7.23 -0.87
C ILE A 90 2.32 -6.31 -0.06
N ILE A 91 1.91 -5.88 1.13
CA ILE A 91 2.59 -4.82 1.89
C ILE A 91 3.37 -5.31 3.10
N THR A 92 3.33 -6.62 3.42
CA THR A 92 4.13 -7.25 4.47
C THR A 92 4.93 -8.41 3.89
N ARG A 93 5.64 -9.18 4.72
CA ARG A 93 6.28 -10.44 4.33
C ARG A 93 5.36 -11.66 4.49
N ALA A 94 4.10 -11.45 4.85
CA ALA A 94 3.13 -12.53 4.92
C ALA A 94 2.91 -13.17 3.53
N ASP A 95 2.73 -14.47 3.53
CA ASP A 95 2.39 -15.27 2.36
C ASP A 95 1.31 -16.30 2.72
N PRO A 96 0.77 -17.09 1.78
CA PRO A 96 -0.27 -18.06 2.08
C PRO A 96 0.12 -19.12 3.13
N GLU A 97 1.40 -19.37 3.32
CA GLU A 97 1.91 -20.35 4.29
C GLU A 97 2.18 -19.70 5.66
N GLN A 98 2.41 -18.40 5.70
CA GLN A 98 2.78 -17.63 6.88
C GLN A 98 1.92 -16.36 7.04
N MET A 99 0.60 -16.54 7.00
CA MET A 99 -0.38 -15.44 7.12
C MET A 99 -0.29 -14.68 8.45
N ASP A 100 0.19 -15.33 9.51
CA ASP A 100 0.32 -14.71 10.82
C ASP A 100 1.40 -13.63 10.92
N LEU A 101 2.29 -13.54 9.93
CA LEU A 101 3.27 -12.46 9.83
C LEU A 101 2.61 -11.09 9.66
N GLU A 102 1.41 -11.01 9.07
CA GLU A 102 0.65 -9.75 8.98
C GLU A 102 0.34 -9.12 10.35
N PHE A 103 0.34 -9.93 11.42
CA PHE A 103 0.08 -9.51 12.79
C PHE A 103 1.34 -9.36 13.64
N LYS A 104 2.49 -9.81 13.17
CA LYS A 104 3.74 -9.86 13.91
C LYS A 104 4.79 -8.89 13.39
N GLU A 105 4.69 -8.50 12.13
CA GLU A 105 5.68 -7.68 11.46
C GLU A 105 5.11 -6.36 10.96
N LYS A 106 5.99 -5.44 10.70
CA LYS A 106 5.69 -4.13 10.11
C LYS A 106 5.51 -4.24 8.60
N THR A 107 4.99 -3.20 7.98
CA THR A 107 4.74 -3.12 6.54
C THR A 107 5.92 -2.55 5.77
N ILE A 108 5.88 -2.63 4.44
CA ILE A 108 6.84 -1.94 3.56
C ILE A 108 6.91 -0.43 3.84
N LEU A 109 5.79 0.19 4.19
CA LEU A 109 5.76 1.61 4.56
C LEU A 109 6.62 1.90 5.80
N ASP A 110 6.54 1.03 6.82
CA ASP A 110 7.38 1.12 8.01
C ASP A 110 8.87 0.94 7.67
N ALA A 111 9.19 0.00 6.76
CA ALA A 111 10.58 -0.23 6.35
C ALA A 111 11.19 1.00 5.68
N PHE A 112 10.44 1.64 4.78
CA PHE A 112 10.89 2.88 4.14
C PHE A 112 10.96 4.05 5.13
N HIS A 113 10.00 4.17 6.04
CA HIS A 113 10.05 5.19 7.09
C HIS A 113 11.28 4.99 8.00
N GLU A 114 11.57 3.75 8.40
CA GLU A 114 12.76 3.36 9.18
C GLU A 114 14.06 3.69 8.44
N ALA A 115 14.09 3.52 7.11
CA ALA A 115 15.21 3.90 6.26
C ALA A 115 15.29 5.42 6.00
N GLY A 116 14.43 6.24 6.61
CA GLY A 116 14.49 7.70 6.55
C GLY A 116 13.80 8.32 5.33
N PHE A 117 12.93 7.59 4.63
CA PHE A 117 12.10 8.15 3.57
C PHE A 117 10.97 9.01 4.12
N PHE A 118 10.51 9.97 3.33
CA PHE A 118 9.18 10.57 3.49
C PHE A 118 8.17 9.60 2.90
N THR A 119 7.19 9.20 3.68
CA THR A 119 6.23 8.16 3.32
C THR A 119 4.82 8.71 3.18
N ALA A 120 4.10 8.27 2.15
CA ALA A 120 2.71 8.66 1.93
C ALA A 120 1.84 7.44 1.63
N TRP A 121 0.63 7.43 2.18
CA TRP A 121 -0.42 6.46 1.85
C TRP A 121 -1.66 7.18 1.33
N ILE A 122 -2.02 6.89 0.07
CA ILE A 122 -3.16 7.51 -0.61
C ILE A 122 -4.13 6.42 -1.04
N GLY A 123 -5.40 6.56 -0.73
CA GLY A 123 -6.41 5.58 -1.10
C GLY A 123 -7.68 6.21 -1.66
N SER A 124 -8.19 5.66 -2.74
CA SER A 124 -9.53 5.95 -3.25
C SER A 124 -10.63 5.28 -2.42
N GLN A 125 -10.27 4.26 -1.63
CA GLN A 125 -11.19 3.52 -0.77
C GLN A 125 -10.90 3.77 0.71
N ASN A 126 -11.95 4.03 1.48
CA ASN A 126 -11.84 4.19 2.93
C ASN A 126 -12.16 2.86 3.65
N ILE A 127 -11.23 1.92 3.62
CA ILE A 127 -11.36 0.65 4.34
C ILE A 127 -10.88 0.82 5.77
N SER A 128 -11.75 0.53 6.75
CA SER A 128 -11.42 0.66 8.17
C SER A 128 -10.98 -0.69 8.77
N THR A 129 -9.79 -1.18 8.38
CA THR A 129 -9.15 -2.32 9.05
C THR A 129 -8.10 -1.85 10.06
N ALA A 130 -7.67 -2.75 10.95
CA ALA A 130 -6.58 -2.46 11.90
C ALA A 130 -5.29 -2.10 11.16
N MET A 131 -4.99 -2.79 10.05
CA MET A 131 -3.83 -2.52 9.20
C MET A 131 -3.89 -1.12 8.59
N ILE A 132 -5.02 -0.73 7.98
CA ILE A 132 -5.16 0.62 7.40
C ILE A 132 -5.05 1.70 8.47
N LYS A 133 -5.61 1.49 9.66
CA LYS A 133 -5.43 2.42 10.79
C LYS A 133 -3.96 2.57 11.16
N ARG A 134 -3.20 1.47 11.16
CA ARG A 134 -1.77 1.49 11.41
C ARG A 134 -1.02 2.25 10.31
N LEU A 135 -1.27 1.96 9.03
CA LEU A 135 -0.65 2.68 7.91
C LEU A 135 -0.88 4.19 8.00
N LYS A 136 -2.11 4.59 8.39
CA LYS A 136 -2.43 6.00 8.65
C LYS A 136 -1.62 6.62 9.79
N SER A 137 -1.21 5.84 10.78
CA SER A 137 -0.43 6.35 11.92
C SER A 137 1.07 6.44 11.66
N VAL A 138 1.58 5.68 10.68
CA VAL A 138 3.02 5.60 10.35
C VAL A 138 3.40 6.54 9.21
N ALA A 139 2.52 6.71 8.22
CA ALA A 139 2.80 7.58 7.08
C ALA A 139 2.93 9.05 7.48
N ASP A 140 3.92 9.74 6.90
CA ASP A 140 4.09 11.20 7.06
C ASP A 140 2.93 11.98 6.41
N TYR A 141 2.30 11.39 5.38
CA TYR A 141 1.11 11.95 4.70
C TYR A 141 0.10 10.86 4.43
N THR A 142 -1.19 11.17 4.69
CA THR A 142 -2.29 10.26 4.36
C THR A 142 -3.45 10.99 3.73
N PHE A 143 -4.02 10.39 2.69
CA PHE A 143 -5.28 10.83 2.10
C PHE A 143 -6.17 9.63 1.82
N PHE A 144 -7.43 9.72 2.18
CA PHE A 144 -8.46 8.72 1.86
C PHE A 144 -9.72 9.42 1.41
N ALA A 145 -10.29 8.95 0.31
CA ALA A 145 -11.59 9.42 -0.13
C ALA A 145 -12.64 9.25 0.96
N LYS A 146 -13.49 10.24 1.13
CA LYS A 146 -14.65 10.12 2.03
C LYS A 146 -15.67 9.17 1.40
N SER A 147 -16.08 8.14 2.14
CA SER A 147 -17.11 7.19 1.75
C SER A 147 -18.53 7.69 2.03
N ASP A 148 -18.81 8.97 1.83
CA ASP A 148 -20.18 9.46 1.94
C ASP A 148 -20.97 9.05 0.69
N ILE A 149 -21.90 8.12 0.87
CA ILE A 149 -22.81 7.58 -0.16
C ILE A 149 -23.66 8.69 -0.82
N SER A 150 -23.68 9.89 -0.25
CA SER A 150 -24.44 11.06 -0.72
C SER A 150 -23.66 11.99 -1.64
N SER A 151 -22.37 11.83 -1.81
CA SER A 151 -21.53 12.65 -2.67
C SER A 151 -21.26 11.96 -4.02
N SER A 152 -20.91 12.75 -5.04
CA SER A 152 -20.53 12.27 -6.38
C SER A 152 -19.54 11.11 -6.30
N PRO A 153 -19.61 10.15 -7.23
CA PRO A 153 -18.67 9.03 -7.25
C PRO A 153 -17.24 9.55 -7.26
N PHE A 154 -16.41 8.98 -6.39
CA PHE A 154 -14.99 9.29 -6.31
C PHE A 154 -14.25 8.35 -7.27
N TYR A 155 -13.44 8.90 -8.15
CA TYR A 155 -12.65 8.16 -9.13
C TYR A 155 -11.17 8.17 -8.75
N ASP A 156 -10.40 7.19 -9.23
CA ASP A 156 -8.96 7.10 -8.97
C ASP A 156 -8.21 8.36 -9.42
N GLY A 157 -8.68 9.03 -10.47
CA GLY A 157 -8.13 10.32 -10.92
C GLY A 157 -8.18 11.43 -9.87
N ASP A 158 -9.10 11.36 -8.92
CA ASP A 158 -9.25 12.37 -7.86
C ASP A 158 -8.09 12.38 -6.85
N VAL A 159 -7.31 11.27 -6.77
CA VAL A 159 -6.11 11.20 -5.92
C VAL A 159 -4.89 11.87 -6.55
N LEU A 160 -4.89 12.14 -7.86
CA LEU A 160 -3.72 12.64 -8.59
C LEU A 160 -3.20 13.98 -8.04
N LYS A 161 -4.10 14.88 -7.62
CA LYS A 161 -3.68 16.15 -7.00
C LYS A 161 -2.90 15.93 -5.69
N ASN A 162 -3.28 14.92 -4.91
CA ASN A 162 -2.60 14.60 -3.65
C ASN A 162 -1.21 14.01 -3.93
N ILE A 163 -1.08 13.18 -4.97
CA ILE A 163 0.22 12.68 -5.44
C ILE A 163 1.10 13.87 -5.88
N GLN A 164 0.57 14.82 -6.65
CA GLN A 164 1.30 16.00 -7.08
C GLN A 164 1.73 16.89 -5.90
N GLU A 165 0.88 17.05 -4.90
CA GLU A 165 1.22 17.78 -3.66
C GLU A 165 2.42 17.12 -2.97
N ILE A 166 2.43 15.78 -2.83
CA ILE A 166 3.53 15.03 -2.19
C ILE A 166 4.81 15.14 -3.02
N ILE A 167 4.73 15.03 -4.35
CA ILE A 167 5.89 15.21 -5.22
C ILE A 167 6.54 16.56 -4.96
N ASN A 168 5.76 17.61 -4.77
CA ASN A 168 6.20 18.98 -4.55
C ASN A 168 6.58 19.30 -3.09
N VAL A 169 6.38 18.37 -2.13
CA VAL A 169 6.84 18.57 -0.73
C VAL A 169 8.34 18.81 -0.73
N LYS A 170 8.77 19.96 -0.22
CA LYS A 170 10.18 20.30 -0.05
C LYS A 170 10.76 19.50 1.12
N THR A 171 11.54 18.50 0.82
CA THR A 171 12.26 17.68 1.79
C THR A 171 13.56 17.17 1.18
N SER A 172 14.59 16.98 2.00
CA SER A 172 15.82 16.30 1.61
C SER A 172 15.69 14.77 1.60
N LYS A 173 14.54 14.26 2.03
CA LYS A 173 14.27 12.82 2.06
C LYS A 173 13.80 12.33 0.70
N LYS A 174 14.22 11.15 0.28
CA LYS A 174 13.58 10.37 -0.77
C LYS A 174 12.13 10.08 -0.39
N LYS A 175 11.27 9.78 -1.35
CA LYS A 175 9.83 9.61 -1.10
C LYS A 175 9.36 8.22 -1.49
N LEU A 176 8.48 7.62 -0.67
CA LEU A 176 7.65 6.48 -1.02
C LEU A 176 6.18 6.92 -0.98
N ILE A 177 5.46 6.71 -2.09
CA ILE A 177 4.02 6.96 -2.23
C ILE A 177 3.35 5.61 -2.53
N ILE A 178 2.36 5.22 -1.74
CA ILE A 178 1.53 4.03 -1.95
C ILE A 178 0.07 4.44 -2.08
#